data_82ba913c90a7e6b38b45e9b89b8f0cce
#
_entry.id   82ba913c90a7e6b38b45e9b89b8f0cce
#
_cell.length_a   1.000
_cell.length_b   1.000
_cell.length_c   1.000
_cell.angle_alpha   90.00
_cell.angle_beta   90.00
_cell.angle_gamma   90.00
#
_symmetry.space_group_name_H-M   'P 1'
#
loop_
_entity.id
_entity.type
_entity.pdbx_description
1 polymer ?
#
loop_
_entity_poly.entity_id
_entity_poly.type
_entity_poly.pdbx_seq_one_letter_code
_entity_poly.pdbx_strand_id
1 'polypeptide(L)'
;MRGFHREDPARPGRRLDHPGAVLVNAGEFVLGHRTEREVEPVVAAWLRDGSIQVVRRLSQDVAGWRAAVEAHARAVAPEVGPERMGSLLVGRRLDGTPLARPTGPVENDFDYADDPLGTTTPCTSHIRKTNPRSFTDPSPRTHRIMRRGIPFGPPHDAEPGAERGLVFVAHCTSLAEQFEFQQRAWANDPSFAGGATGAPTGTDPVIGVEGGGTVEAGGSRGELGFRRFVRTTGAVYALVPPVSALRLLAAGRPLPR
;
A
#
# COMPACT_ATOMS: atom_id res chain seq x y z
N MET A 1 -9.30 13.66 -1.39
CA MET A 1 -9.99 13.89 -0.11
C MET A 1 -11.34 14.53 -0.40
N ARG A 2 -12.40 14.09 0.29
CA ARG A 2 -13.73 14.73 0.21
C ARG A 2 -13.60 16.19 0.62
N GLY A 3 -14.35 17.07 -0.05
CA GLY A 3 -14.29 18.52 0.17
C GLY A 3 -13.17 19.25 -0.60
N PHE A 4 -12.15 18.54 -1.08
CA PHE A 4 -11.05 19.14 -1.85
C PHE A 4 -11.10 18.78 -3.35
N HIS A 5 -11.89 17.77 -3.71
CA HIS A 5 -12.08 17.34 -5.10
C HIS A 5 -13.55 17.21 -5.42
N ARG A 6 -13.90 17.43 -6.68
CA ARG A 6 -15.26 17.25 -7.17
C ARG A 6 -15.59 15.76 -7.17
N GLU A 7 -16.71 15.43 -6.56
CA GLU A 7 -17.28 14.08 -6.56
C GLU A 7 -18.01 13.81 -7.88
N ASP A 8 -17.89 12.59 -8.38
CA ASP A 8 -18.61 12.14 -9.57
C ASP A 8 -20.08 11.88 -9.16
N PRO A 9 -21.06 12.63 -9.69
CA PRO A 9 -22.46 12.45 -9.32
C PRO A 9 -23.04 11.09 -9.74
N ALA A 10 -22.46 10.46 -10.75
CA ALA A 10 -22.87 9.14 -11.22
C ALA A 10 -22.23 8.01 -10.39
N ARG A 11 -21.15 8.29 -9.67
CA ARG A 11 -20.39 7.31 -8.86
C ARG A 11 -19.99 7.90 -7.52
N PRO A 12 -20.90 7.95 -6.54
CA PRO A 12 -20.61 8.50 -5.21
C PRO A 12 -19.35 7.92 -4.59
N GLY A 13 -18.53 8.77 -3.97
CA GLY A 13 -17.22 8.38 -3.41
C GLY A 13 -16.08 8.31 -4.42
N ARG A 14 -16.29 8.67 -5.69
CA ARG A 14 -15.27 8.75 -6.74
C ARG A 14 -14.99 10.20 -7.16
N ARG A 15 -13.77 10.46 -7.62
CA ARG A 15 -13.41 11.77 -8.18
C ARG A 15 -13.95 11.90 -9.60
N LEU A 16 -14.53 13.06 -9.92
CA LEU A 16 -15.01 13.38 -11.26
C LEU A 16 -13.84 13.51 -12.27
N ASP A 17 -12.76 14.15 -11.85
CA ASP A 17 -11.59 14.47 -12.69
C ASP A 17 -10.57 13.33 -12.79
N HIS A 18 -10.68 12.31 -11.95
CA HIS A 18 -9.84 11.12 -11.98
C HIS A 18 -10.70 9.87 -11.73
N PRO A 19 -11.32 9.32 -12.77
CA PRO A 19 -12.11 8.10 -12.68
C PRO A 19 -11.33 6.97 -12.00
N GLY A 20 -11.95 6.35 -11.00
CA GLY A 20 -11.31 5.30 -10.21
C GLY A 20 -10.52 5.75 -8.99
N ALA A 21 -10.29 7.04 -8.80
CA ALA A 21 -9.74 7.54 -7.55
C ALA A 21 -10.85 7.64 -6.48
N VAL A 22 -10.69 6.87 -5.40
CA VAL A 22 -11.62 6.89 -4.26
C VAL A 22 -11.44 8.18 -3.46
N LEU A 23 -12.57 8.82 -3.13
CA LEU A 23 -12.59 9.94 -2.19
C LEU A 23 -12.64 9.38 -0.76
N VAL A 24 -11.74 9.85 0.08
CA VAL A 24 -11.59 9.47 1.48
C VAL A 24 -11.69 10.75 2.32
N ASN A 25 -12.32 10.64 3.49
CA ASN A 25 -12.44 11.77 4.41
C ASN A 25 -11.07 12.30 4.83
N ALA A 26 -10.97 13.62 5.00
CA ALA A 26 -9.70 14.28 5.32
C ALA A 26 -9.09 13.77 6.63
N GLY A 27 -9.93 13.39 7.60
CA GLY A 27 -9.50 12.90 8.90
C GLY A 27 -8.67 11.62 8.90
N GLU A 28 -8.58 10.91 7.77
CA GLU A 28 -7.62 9.80 7.64
C GLU A 28 -6.17 10.31 7.47
N PHE A 29 -5.96 11.56 7.09
CA PHE A 29 -4.63 12.11 6.78
C PHE A 29 -4.31 13.41 7.52
N VAL A 30 -5.33 14.12 7.99
CA VAL A 30 -5.22 15.44 8.60
C VAL A 30 -5.92 15.44 9.96
N LEU A 31 -5.20 15.81 11.00
CA LEU A 31 -5.68 15.81 12.39
C LEU A 31 -6.82 16.81 12.61
N GLY A 32 -7.80 16.42 13.42
CA GLY A 32 -8.92 17.25 13.80
C GLY A 32 -10.03 17.34 12.75
N HIS A 33 -10.07 16.45 11.77
CA HIS A 33 -11.09 16.36 10.74
C HIS A 33 -11.88 15.06 10.80
N ARG A 34 -13.06 15.05 10.17
CA ARG A 34 -13.94 13.87 10.10
C ARG A 34 -13.23 12.71 9.40
N THR A 35 -13.26 11.55 10.03
CA THR A 35 -12.70 10.28 9.55
C THR A 35 -13.71 9.48 8.73
N GLU A 36 -13.30 8.36 8.16
CA GLU A 36 -14.22 7.39 7.52
C GLU A 36 -15.12 6.66 8.54
N ARG A 37 -14.79 6.73 9.83
CA ARG A 37 -15.67 6.27 10.94
C ARG A 37 -16.73 7.31 11.33
N GLU A 38 -16.86 8.40 10.54
CA GLU A 38 -17.81 9.49 10.76
C GLU A 38 -17.58 10.25 12.09
N VAL A 39 -16.42 10.14 12.68
CA VAL A 39 -15.99 10.82 13.89
C VAL A 39 -15.04 11.96 13.54
N GLU A 40 -15.18 13.10 14.21
CA GLU A 40 -14.20 14.18 14.22
C GLU A 40 -13.44 14.14 15.55
N PRO A 41 -12.20 13.60 15.58
CA PRO A 41 -11.44 13.48 16.80
C PRO A 41 -11.07 14.83 17.38
N VAL A 42 -11.28 14.99 18.69
CA VAL A 42 -10.82 16.18 19.41
C VAL A 42 -9.29 16.11 19.53
N VAL A 43 -8.61 17.13 19.05
CA VAL A 43 -7.17 17.31 19.17
C VAL A 43 -6.87 18.67 19.78
N ALA A 44 -5.68 18.84 20.37
CA ALA A 44 -5.24 20.16 20.82
C ALA A 44 -5.31 21.17 19.66
N ALA A 45 -5.71 22.39 19.94
CA ALA A 45 -5.98 23.41 18.91
C ALA A 45 -4.80 23.64 17.96
N TRP A 46 -3.58 23.54 18.47
CA TRP A 46 -2.36 23.70 17.67
C TRP A 46 -2.03 22.50 16.77
N LEU A 47 -2.66 21.35 16.97
CA LEU A 47 -2.50 20.14 16.14
C LEU A 47 -3.52 20.07 15.00
N ARG A 48 -4.63 20.82 15.09
CA ARG A 48 -5.65 20.81 14.03
C ARG A 48 -5.01 21.25 12.71
N ASP A 49 -5.30 20.55 11.64
CA ASP A 49 -4.69 20.68 10.31
C ASP A 49 -3.25 20.16 10.20
N GLY A 50 -2.73 19.53 11.24
CA GLY A 50 -1.48 18.80 11.21
C GLY A 50 -1.64 17.37 10.69
N SER A 51 -0.54 16.61 10.68
CA SER A 51 -0.52 15.22 10.25
C SER A 51 0.57 14.45 10.99
N ILE A 52 0.47 13.13 11.00
CA ILE A 52 1.58 12.25 11.40
C ILE A 52 2.25 11.75 10.12
N GLN A 53 3.55 11.88 10.05
CA GLN A 53 4.36 11.44 8.91
C GLN A 53 5.20 10.22 9.29
N VAL A 54 5.20 9.24 8.41
CA VAL A 54 6.10 8.10 8.43
C VAL A 54 7.10 8.26 7.31
N VAL A 55 8.39 8.24 7.64
CA VAL A 55 9.47 8.19 6.65
C VAL A 55 10.27 6.93 6.87
N ARG A 56 10.51 6.16 5.80
CA ARG A 56 11.40 5.00 5.80
C ARG A 56 12.36 5.07 4.62
N ARG A 57 13.64 4.85 4.87
CA ARG A 57 14.61 4.59 3.83
C ARG A 57 14.65 3.07 3.60
N LEU A 58 14.24 2.67 2.42
CA LEU A 58 14.08 1.27 2.04
C LEU A 58 15.17 0.93 1.00
N SER A 59 16.13 0.10 1.37
CA SER A 59 17.09 -0.48 0.44
C SER A 59 16.43 -1.64 -0.31
N GLN A 60 16.68 -1.76 -1.62
CA GLN A 60 16.10 -2.77 -2.49
C GLN A 60 17.15 -3.67 -3.11
N ASP A 61 17.04 -4.99 -2.89
CA ASP A 61 17.81 -6.02 -3.58
C ASP A 61 17.12 -6.40 -4.90
N VAL A 62 17.36 -5.61 -5.93
CA VAL A 62 16.74 -5.81 -7.25
C VAL A 62 17.22 -7.08 -7.92
N ALA A 63 18.51 -7.40 -7.80
CA ALA A 63 19.10 -8.63 -8.37
C ALA A 63 18.48 -9.87 -7.73
N GLY A 64 18.42 -9.89 -6.39
CA GLY A 64 17.80 -10.98 -5.66
C GLY A 64 16.30 -11.13 -5.95
N TRP A 65 15.57 -10.02 -6.07
CA TRP A 65 14.16 -10.05 -6.50
C TRP A 65 14.00 -10.70 -7.88
N ARG A 66 14.76 -10.24 -8.89
CA ARG A 66 14.71 -10.78 -10.25
C ARG A 66 15.02 -12.28 -10.27
N ALA A 67 16.07 -12.71 -9.57
CA ALA A 67 16.45 -14.11 -9.48
C ALA A 67 15.38 -14.98 -8.80
N ALA A 68 14.75 -14.48 -7.73
CA ALA A 68 13.66 -15.18 -7.05
C ALA A 68 12.42 -15.29 -7.93
N VAL A 69 11.99 -14.21 -8.58
CA VAL A 69 10.85 -14.22 -9.50
C VAL A 69 11.07 -15.22 -10.64
N GLU A 70 12.28 -15.29 -11.20
CA GLU A 70 12.64 -16.25 -12.24
C GLU A 70 12.62 -17.69 -11.71
N ALA A 71 13.15 -17.93 -10.52
CA ALA A 71 13.13 -19.25 -9.89
C ALA A 71 11.69 -19.71 -9.58
N HIS A 72 10.85 -18.80 -9.09
CA HIS A 72 9.44 -19.08 -8.81
C HIS A 72 8.65 -19.38 -10.10
N ALA A 73 8.88 -18.62 -11.17
CA ALA A 73 8.25 -18.91 -12.45
C ALA A 73 8.61 -20.32 -12.94
N ARG A 74 9.89 -20.68 -12.91
CA ARG A 74 10.33 -22.03 -13.30
C ARG A 74 9.74 -23.14 -12.46
N ALA A 75 9.55 -22.91 -11.16
CA ALA A 75 9.08 -23.94 -10.23
C ALA A 75 7.57 -24.16 -10.30
N VAL A 76 6.77 -23.10 -10.48
CA VAL A 76 5.30 -23.15 -10.36
C VAL A 76 4.63 -23.16 -11.73
N ALA A 77 5.06 -22.33 -12.64
CA ALA A 77 4.40 -22.13 -13.92
C ALA A 77 5.41 -21.66 -14.99
N PRO A 78 6.22 -22.59 -15.52
CA PRO A 78 7.26 -22.25 -16.52
C PRO A 78 6.71 -21.52 -17.75
N GLU A 79 5.50 -21.84 -18.14
CA GLU A 79 4.82 -21.28 -19.32
C GLU A 79 4.41 -19.81 -19.16
N VAL A 80 4.28 -19.30 -17.94
CA VAL A 80 3.87 -17.90 -17.71
C VAL A 80 5.06 -16.93 -17.66
N GLY A 81 6.25 -17.43 -17.41
CA GLY A 81 7.48 -16.66 -17.38
C GLY A 81 7.64 -15.68 -16.20
N PRO A 82 8.84 -15.08 -16.05
CA PRO A 82 9.17 -14.25 -14.87
C PRO A 82 8.40 -12.92 -14.82
N GLU A 83 8.12 -12.29 -15.94
CA GLU A 83 7.37 -11.02 -15.95
C GLU A 83 5.95 -11.21 -15.40
N ARG A 84 5.27 -12.27 -15.82
CA ARG A 84 3.94 -12.59 -15.30
C ARG A 84 3.99 -12.99 -13.84
N MET A 85 4.99 -13.78 -13.43
CA MET A 85 5.19 -14.13 -12.02
C MET A 85 5.40 -12.89 -11.15
N GLY A 86 6.25 -11.95 -11.57
CA GLY A 86 6.42 -10.67 -10.89
C GLY A 86 5.13 -9.88 -10.79
N SER A 87 4.32 -9.90 -11.85
CA SER A 87 2.99 -9.25 -11.85
C SER A 87 2.04 -9.89 -10.85
N LEU A 88 2.03 -11.22 -10.70
CA LEU A 88 1.23 -11.94 -9.70
C LEU A 88 1.65 -11.57 -8.27
N LEU A 89 2.95 -11.49 -8.00
CA LEU A 89 3.46 -11.11 -6.68
C LEU A 89 3.12 -9.66 -6.31
N VAL A 90 3.16 -8.74 -7.27
CA VAL A 90 2.84 -7.32 -7.04
C VAL A 90 1.34 -7.04 -7.14
N GLY A 91 0.62 -7.71 -8.05
CA GLY A 91 -0.78 -7.49 -8.40
C GLY A 91 -0.97 -6.54 -9.58
N ARG A 92 0.14 -6.09 -10.21
CA ARG A 92 0.15 -5.21 -11.40
C ARG A 92 1.21 -5.64 -12.39
N ARG A 93 0.97 -5.36 -13.66
CA ARG A 93 1.98 -5.45 -14.72
C ARG A 93 3.03 -4.33 -14.56
N LEU A 94 4.13 -4.43 -15.29
CA LEU A 94 5.20 -3.41 -15.27
C LEU A 94 4.73 -2.03 -15.76
N ASP A 95 3.76 -1.99 -16.65
CA ASP A 95 3.13 -0.75 -17.13
C ASP A 95 2.15 -0.13 -16.10
N GLY A 96 1.94 -0.80 -14.96
CA GLY A 96 1.04 -0.37 -13.90
C GLY A 96 -0.41 -0.89 -14.04
N THR A 97 -0.76 -1.59 -15.10
CA THR A 97 -2.10 -2.17 -15.30
C THR A 97 -2.40 -3.19 -14.20
N PRO A 98 -3.50 -3.04 -13.44
CA PRO A 98 -3.86 -3.99 -12.39
C PRO A 98 -4.31 -5.32 -13.00
N LEU A 99 -3.98 -6.43 -12.36
CA LEU A 99 -4.41 -7.77 -12.81
C LEU A 99 -5.91 -7.95 -12.72
N ALA A 100 -6.56 -7.32 -11.74
CA ALA A 100 -8.02 -7.32 -11.60
C ALA A 100 -8.76 -6.66 -12.78
N ARG A 101 -8.07 -5.83 -13.57
CA ARG A 101 -8.60 -5.21 -14.81
C ARG A 101 -7.55 -5.26 -15.90
N PRO A 102 -7.35 -6.42 -16.54
CA PRO A 102 -6.26 -6.63 -17.50
C PRO A 102 -6.45 -5.89 -18.84
N THR A 103 -7.66 -5.36 -19.10
CA THR A 103 -8.00 -4.63 -20.32
C THR A 103 -8.54 -3.24 -19.96
N GLY A 104 -7.96 -2.20 -20.50
CA GLY A 104 -8.39 -0.82 -20.27
C GLY A 104 -7.27 0.08 -19.73
N PRO A 105 -7.58 1.35 -19.46
CA PRO A 105 -6.62 2.30 -18.93
C PRO A 105 -6.11 1.88 -17.55
N VAL A 106 -4.93 2.38 -17.17
CA VAL A 106 -4.35 2.17 -15.83
C VAL A 106 -5.19 2.90 -14.80
N GLU A 107 -6.27 2.28 -14.39
CA GLU A 107 -7.22 2.81 -13.41
C GLU A 107 -7.10 2.13 -12.06
N ASN A 108 -7.59 2.84 -11.04
CA ASN A 108 -7.72 2.29 -9.69
C ASN A 108 -9.17 1.92 -9.31
N ASP A 109 -10.09 1.95 -10.28
CA ASP A 109 -11.50 1.65 -10.09
C ASP A 109 -11.78 0.16 -10.29
N PHE A 110 -11.32 -0.64 -9.36
CA PHE A 110 -11.54 -2.07 -9.31
C PHE A 110 -11.60 -2.53 -7.85
N ASP A 111 -12.16 -3.69 -7.64
CA ASP A 111 -12.12 -4.44 -6.39
C ASP A 111 -11.80 -5.93 -6.67
N TYR A 112 -12.00 -6.78 -5.69
CA TYR A 112 -11.72 -8.22 -5.78
C TYR A 112 -12.96 -9.07 -5.54
N ALA A 113 -14.16 -8.49 -5.66
CA ALA A 113 -15.41 -9.20 -5.39
C ALA A 113 -15.60 -10.42 -6.33
N ASP A 114 -15.21 -10.25 -7.59
CA ASP A 114 -15.29 -11.32 -8.61
C ASP A 114 -14.10 -12.30 -8.58
N ASP A 115 -13.13 -12.06 -7.70
CA ASP A 115 -11.93 -12.91 -7.53
C ASP A 115 -11.67 -13.24 -6.05
N PRO A 116 -12.65 -13.85 -5.35
CA PRO A 116 -12.52 -14.11 -3.91
C PRO A 116 -11.41 -15.10 -3.56
N LEU A 117 -11.05 -15.99 -4.49
CA LEU A 117 -9.99 -16.98 -4.30
C LEU A 117 -8.60 -16.49 -4.70
N GLY A 118 -8.48 -15.33 -5.37
CA GLY A 118 -7.21 -14.78 -5.81
C GLY A 118 -6.62 -15.49 -7.03
N THR A 119 -7.45 -16.02 -7.91
CA THR A 119 -7.01 -16.68 -9.14
C THR A 119 -6.46 -15.71 -10.17
N THR A 120 -7.02 -14.51 -10.23
CA THR A 120 -6.56 -13.43 -11.10
C THR A 120 -5.51 -12.56 -10.43
N THR A 121 -5.82 -12.11 -9.20
CA THR A 121 -4.92 -11.32 -8.35
C THR A 121 -4.70 -12.07 -7.05
N PRO A 122 -3.58 -12.76 -6.88
CA PRO A 122 -3.34 -13.59 -5.70
C PRO A 122 -3.61 -12.84 -4.39
N CYS A 123 -4.19 -13.54 -3.42
CA CYS A 123 -4.47 -12.96 -2.11
C CYS A 123 -3.19 -12.49 -1.39
N THR A 124 -2.03 -13.08 -1.73
CA THR A 124 -0.71 -12.67 -1.26
C THR A 124 -0.17 -11.44 -1.97
N SER A 125 -0.70 -11.05 -3.14
CA SER A 125 -0.13 -9.96 -3.92
C SER A 125 -0.08 -8.66 -3.10
N HIS A 126 1.01 -7.92 -3.28
CA HIS A 126 1.28 -6.68 -2.53
C HIS A 126 0.09 -5.71 -2.51
N ILE A 127 -0.50 -5.42 -3.69
CA ILE A 127 -1.61 -4.45 -3.74
C ILE A 127 -2.88 -4.95 -3.06
N ARG A 128 -3.11 -6.27 -3.01
CA ARG A 128 -4.27 -6.85 -2.35
C ARG A 128 -4.07 -6.92 -0.83
N LYS A 129 -2.86 -7.23 -0.37
CA LYS A 129 -2.47 -7.18 1.03
C LYS A 129 -2.54 -5.76 1.61
N THR A 130 -2.07 -4.76 0.88
CA THR A 130 -2.02 -3.38 1.37
C THR A 130 -3.30 -2.57 1.12
N ASN A 131 -4.21 -3.07 0.27
CA ASN A 131 -5.50 -2.46 0.00
C ASN A 131 -6.52 -3.51 -0.46
N PRO A 132 -7.14 -4.24 0.47
CA PRO A 132 -8.03 -5.38 0.18
C PRO A 132 -9.34 -5.01 -0.50
N ARG A 133 -9.74 -3.73 -0.54
CA ARG A 133 -10.88 -3.14 -1.30
C ARG A 133 -12.25 -3.74 -1.02
N SER A 134 -12.43 -5.05 -1.25
CA SER A 134 -13.73 -5.73 -1.16
C SER A 134 -14.02 -6.32 0.24
N PHE A 135 -13.05 -6.31 1.16
CA PHE A 135 -13.28 -6.80 2.51
C PHE A 135 -14.05 -5.76 3.33
N THR A 136 -15.05 -6.23 4.07
CA THR A 136 -15.92 -5.38 4.87
C THR A 136 -15.42 -5.18 6.29
N ASP A 137 -14.59 -6.11 6.82
CA ASP A 137 -14.09 -6.04 8.18
C ASP A 137 -12.61 -6.52 8.25
N PRO A 138 -11.69 -5.69 8.74
CA PRO A 138 -11.89 -4.25 9.00
C PRO A 138 -12.03 -3.46 7.70
N SER A 139 -12.85 -2.41 7.72
CA SER A 139 -13.04 -1.58 6.53
C SER A 139 -11.73 -1.01 6.02
N PRO A 140 -11.32 -1.30 4.76
CA PRO A 140 -10.03 -0.82 4.24
C PRO A 140 -9.96 0.71 4.15
N ARG A 141 -11.08 1.41 4.25
CA ARG A 141 -11.11 2.88 4.21
C ARG A 141 -10.56 3.51 5.48
N THR A 142 -10.75 2.88 6.64
CA THR A 142 -10.30 3.39 7.95
C THR A 142 -8.81 3.18 8.23
N HIS A 143 -8.12 2.43 7.36
CA HIS A 143 -6.69 2.14 7.49
C HIS A 143 -5.86 2.77 6.37
N ARG A 144 -6.41 3.79 5.69
CA ARG A 144 -5.73 4.45 4.58
C ARG A 144 -4.55 5.28 5.04
N ILE A 145 -3.48 5.23 4.28
CA ILE A 145 -2.35 6.15 4.34
C ILE A 145 -2.22 6.90 3.03
N MET A 146 -1.87 8.17 3.08
CA MET A 146 -1.52 8.95 1.89
C MET A 146 -0.02 8.87 1.69
N ARG A 147 0.44 8.14 0.68
CA ARG A 147 1.87 7.87 0.48
C ARG A 147 2.43 8.49 -0.79
N ARG A 148 3.70 8.89 -0.70
CA ARG A 148 4.53 9.31 -1.82
C ARG A 148 5.90 8.65 -1.69
N GLY A 149 6.24 7.74 -2.59
CA GLY A 149 7.58 7.16 -2.67
C GLY A 149 8.49 8.02 -3.54
N ILE A 150 9.75 8.14 -3.14
CA ILE A 150 10.80 8.85 -3.88
C ILE A 150 11.92 7.84 -4.11
N PRO A 151 12.12 7.32 -5.33
CA PRO A 151 13.21 6.40 -5.62
C PRO A 151 14.57 7.10 -5.47
N PHE A 152 15.58 6.34 -5.07
CA PHE A 152 16.97 6.78 -5.03
C PHE A 152 17.91 5.72 -5.62
N GLY A 153 19.08 6.16 -6.03
CA GLY A 153 20.07 5.35 -6.71
C GLY A 153 19.81 5.17 -8.20
N PRO A 154 20.82 4.74 -8.95
CA PRO A 154 20.71 4.52 -10.39
C PRO A 154 19.89 3.28 -10.72
N PRO A 155 19.34 3.15 -11.94
CA PRO A 155 18.76 1.91 -12.42
C PRO A 155 19.71 0.73 -12.27
N HIS A 156 19.18 -0.46 -11.92
CA HIS A 156 20.03 -1.65 -11.70
C HIS A 156 20.87 -2.00 -12.92
N ASP A 157 20.29 -1.88 -14.11
CA ASP A 157 20.96 -2.27 -15.35
C ASP A 157 22.06 -1.29 -15.77
N ALA A 158 22.03 -0.05 -15.27
CA ALA A 158 23.09 0.94 -15.48
C ALA A 158 24.27 0.72 -14.51
N GLU A 159 23.99 0.48 -13.24
CA GLU A 159 25.02 0.29 -12.19
C GLU A 159 24.59 -0.84 -11.24
N PRO A 160 24.82 -2.12 -11.55
CA PRO A 160 24.33 -3.24 -10.75
C PRO A 160 24.76 -3.24 -9.28
N GLY A 161 25.98 -2.76 -8.98
CA GLY A 161 26.57 -2.72 -7.63
C GLY A 161 26.14 -1.52 -6.79
N ALA A 162 25.51 -0.51 -7.36
CA ALA A 162 25.13 0.70 -6.63
C ALA A 162 23.97 0.46 -5.67
N GLU A 163 23.97 1.18 -4.55
CA GLU A 163 22.84 1.19 -3.63
C GLU A 163 21.64 1.87 -4.27
N ARG A 164 20.46 1.26 -4.11
CA ARG A 164 19.20 1.78 -4.61
C ARG A 164 18.04 1.42 -3.69
N GLY A 165 16.94 2.15 -3.88
CA GLY A 165 15.76 1.90 -3.08
C GLY A 165 14.71 2.98 -3.18
N LEU A 166 13.96 3.13 -2.11
CA LEU A 166 12.85 4.05 -2.00
C LEU A 166 12.90 4.79 -0.67
N VAL A 167 12.79 6.12 -0.70
CA VAL A 167 12.36 6.89 0.46
C VAL A 167 10.84 6.83 0.46
N PHE A 168 10.30 6.01 1.35
CA PHE A 168 8.87 5.91 1.57
C PHE A 168 8.44 7.03 2.51
N VAL A 169 7.48 7.84 2.07
CA VAL A 169 6.85 8.89 2.88
C VAL A 169 5.35 8.63 2.90
N ALA A 170 4.76 8.62 4.08
CA ALA A 170 3.32 8.50 4.24
C ALA A 170 2.78 9.46 5.29
N HIS A 171 1.54 9.88 5.12
CA HIS A 171 0.78 10.69 6.06
C HIS A 171 -0.45 9.92 6.54
N CYS A 172 -0.72 10.03 7.82
CA CYS A 172 -1.87 9.43 8.50
C CYS A 172 -2.22 10.26 9.75
N THR A 173 -3.28 9.89 10.45
CA THR A 173 -3.68 10.51 11.72
C THR A 173 -3.50 9.58 12.91
N SER A 174 -3.28 8.28 12.65
CA SER A 174 -2.98 7.27 13.66
C SER A 174 -1.94 6.28 13.14
N LEU A 175 -0.80 6.19 13.82
CA LEU A 175 0.21 5.17 13.49
C LEU A 175 -0.34 3.77 13.70
N ALA A 176 -0.93 3.53 14.88
CA ALA A 176 -1.39 2.21 15.31
C ALA A 176 -2.52 1.67 14.44
N GLU A 177 -3.50 2.55 14.07
CA GLU A 177 -4.69 2.16 13.32
C GLU A 177 -4.48 2.16 11.80
N GLN A 178 -3.41 2.77 11.30
CA GLN A 178 -3.19 2.92 9.86
C GLN A 178 -1.87 2.29 9.42
N PHE A 179 -0.74 2.94 9.63
CA PHE A 179 0.53 2.46 9.11
C PHE A 179 1.00 1.13 9.74
N GLU A 180 1.00 1.07 11.08
CA GLU A 180 1.42 -0.14 11.80
C GLU A 180 0.40 -1.27 11.66
N PHE A 181 -0.89 -0.93 11.58
CA PHE A 181 -1.96 -1.89 11.32
C PHE A 181 -1.75 -2.60 9.97
N GLN A 182 -1.52 -1.84 8.88
CA GLN A 182 -1.26 -2.42 7.57
C GLN A 182 -0.04 -3.35 7.58
N GLN A 183 1.02 -2.97 8.28
CA GLN A 183 2.22 -3.80 8.37
C GLN A 183 1.97 -5.07 9.17
N ARG A 184 1.34 -4.97 10.34
CA ARG A 184 1.15 -6.09 11.27
C ARG A 184 0.00 -6.99 10.88
N ALA A 185 -1.20 -6.40 10.71
CA ALA A 185 -2.43 -7.15 10.53
C ALA A 185 -2.72 -7.56 9.08
N TRP A 186 -2.07 -6.89 8.12
CA TRP A 186 -2.28 -7.20 6.70
C TRP A 186 -1.04 -7.80 6.05
N ALA A 187 0.06 -7.07 5.96
CA ALA A 187 1.24 -7.52 5.22
C ALA A 187 1.92 -8.74 5.85
N ASN A 188 2.01 -8.77 7.17
CA ASN A 188 2.70 -9.84 7.92
C ASN A 188 1.78 -10.99 8.37
N ASP A 189 0.47 -10.83 8.27
CA ASP A 189 -0.47 -11.88 8.66
C ASP A 189 -0.71 -12.84 7.48
N PRO A 190 -0.27 -14.11 7.57
CA PRO A 190 -0.48 -15.07 6.49
C PRO A 190 -1.94 -15.46 6.29
N SER A 191 -2.80 -15.24 7.28
CA SER A 191 -4.23 -15.55 7.21
C SER A 191 -5.05 -14.41 6.60
N PHE A 192 -4.51 -13.18 6.59
CA PHE A 192 -5.21 -12.02 6.04
C PHE A 192 -5.33 -12.11 4.51
N ALA A 193 -6.47 -11.65 4.00
CA ALA A 193 -6.90 -11.75 2.61
C ALA A 193 -7.09 -13.21 2.13
N GLY A 194 -7.31 -14.16 3.04
CA GLY A 194 -7.49 -15.60 2.77
C GLY A 194 -8.67 -15.98 1.89
N GLY A 195 -9.42 -15.00 1.38
CA GLY A 195 -10.54 -15.21 0.49
C GLY A 195 -11.69 -15.98 1.15
N ALA A 196 -12.55 -16.56 0.33
CA ALA A 196 -13.74 -17.28 0.78
C ALA A 196 -13.43 -18.58 1.54
N THR A 197 -12.22 -19.09 1.45
CA THR A 197 -11.83 -20.38 2.08
C THR A 197 -11.33 -20.22 3.52
N GLY A 198 -10.95 -18.98 3.92
CA GLY A 198 -10.29 -18.72 5.22
C GLY A 198 -8.92 -19.41 5.40
N ALA A 199 -8.42 -20.06 4.34
CA ALA A 199 -7.12 -20.72 4.39
C ALA A 199 -5.98 -19.68 4.39
N PRO A 200 -4.85 -19.96 5.09
CA PRO A 200 -3.67 -19.11 5.00
C PRO A 200 -3.22 -18.97 3.53
N THR A 201 -2.98 -17.73 3.11
CA THR A 201 -2.53 -17.40 1.75
C THR A 201 -1.07 -16.99 1.71
N GLY A 202 -0.53 -16.53 2.84
CA GLY A 202 0.85 -16.10 2.99
C GLY A 202 1.02 -14.61 3.27
N THR A 203 2.26 -14.22 3.48
CA THR A 203 2.67 -12.83 3.75
C THR A 203 2.84 -12.03 2.45
N ASP A 204 2.91 -10.71 2.59
CA ASP A 204 3.19 -9.81 1.47
C ASP A 204 4.64 -10.03 0.94
N PRO A 205 4.84 -10.33 -0.35
CA PRO A 205 6.17 -10.66 -0.90
C PRO A 205 7.10 -9.46 -1.03
N VAL A 206 6.59 -8.22 -0.88
CA VAL A 206 7.35 -6.99 -1.07
C VAL A 206 7.75 -6.37 0.27
N ILE A 207 6.78 -6.21 1.19
CA ILE A 207 6.99 -5.51 2.47
C ILE A 207 6.77 -6.40 3.70
N GLY A 208 6.33 -7.63 3.51
CA GLY A 208 6.12 -8.58 4.61
C GLY A 208 7.43 -9.03 5.25
N VAL A 209 7.31 -9.72 6.38
CA VAL A 209 8.41 -10.50 6.95
C VAL A 209 8.75 -11.68 6.04
N GLU A 210 9.91 -12.28 6.25
CA GLU A 210 10.24 -13.55 5.59
C GLU A 210 9.16 -14.59 5.87
N GLY A 211 8.79 -15.32 4.86
CA GLY A 211 7.70 -16.28 4.93
C GLY A 211 7.43 -16.91 3.57
N GLY A 212 6.19 -17.19 3.33
CA GLY A 212 5.76 -17.80 2.08
C GLY A 212 4.33 -17.46 1.76
N GLY A 213 3.91 -17.86 0.59
CA GLY A 213 2.53 -17.70 0.16
C GLY A 213 2.20 -18.57 -1.04
N THR A 214 0.92 -18.70 -1.29
CA THR A 214 0.39 -19.47 -2.41
C THR A 214 0.12 -18.53 -3.58
N VAL A 215 0.58 -18.94 -4.76
CA VAL A 215 0.26 -18.29 -6.03
C VAL A 215 -0.33 -19.32 -6.98
N GLU A 216 -1.37 -18.93 -7.68
CA GLU A 216 -1.95 -19.70 -8.78
C GLU A 216 -1.57 -19.04 -10.10
N ALA A 217 -0.96 -19.80 -11.00
CA ALA A 217 -0.49 -19.32 -12.29
C ALA A 217 -0.54 -20.45 -13.33
N GLY A 218 -1.03 -20.15 -14.53
CA GLY A 218 -1.08 -21.11 -15.63
C GLY A 218 -1.88 -22.39 -15.32
N GLY A 219 -2.84 -22.33 -14.39
CA GLY A 219 -3.58 -23.51 -13.90
C GLY A 219 -2.82 -24.34 -12.86
N SER A 220 -1.61 -23.95 -12.50
CA SER A 220 -0.81 -24.58 -11.44
C SER A 220 -0.86 -23.73 -10.17
N ARG A 221 -0.92 -24.41 -9.02
CA ARG A 221 -0.84 -23.79 -7.70
C ARG A 221 0.46 -24.19 -7.04
N GLY A 222 1.22 -23.22 -6.56
CA GLY A 222 2.48 -23.46 -5.89
C GLY A 222 2.67 -22.61 -4.65
N GLU A 223 3.40 -23.15 -3.69
CA GLU A 223 3.86 -22.42 -2.53
C GLU A 223 5.22 -21.79 -2.83
N LEU A 224 5.35 -20.52 -2.55
CA LEU A 224 6.56 -19.74 -2.76
C LEU A 224 7.12 -19.28 -1.42
N GLY A 225 8.42 -19.49 -1.20
CA GLY A 225 9.14 -18.89 -0.09
C GLY A 225 9.57 -17.45 -0.45
N PHE A 226 9.28 -16.50 0.43
CA PHE A 226 9.71 -15.11 0.27
C PHE A 226 10.80 -14.76 1.28
N ARG A 227 11.89 -14.21 0.79
CA ARG A 227 12.88 -13.52 1.62
C ARG A 227 12.70 -12.00 1.50
N ARG A 228 13.31 -11.26 2.38
CA ARG A 228 13.26 -9.80 2.32
C ARG A 228 14.15 -9.27 1.19
N PHE A 229 13.52 -8.72 0.16
CA PHE A 229 14.18 -7.95 -0.91
C PHE A 229 14.14 -6.45 -0.64
N VAL A 230 13.25 -6.01 0.25
CA VAL A 230 13.12 -4.62 0.69
C VAL A 230 13.44 -4.53 2.18
N ARG A 231 14.50 -3.81 2.54
CA ARG A 231 14.99 -3.69 3.91
C ARG A 231 14.96 -2.24 4.36
N THR A 232 14.34 -1.99 5.52
CA THR A 232 14.37 -0.68 6.16
C THR A 232 15.76 -0.44 6.73
N THR A 233 16.45 0.60 6.25
CA THR A 233 17.77 1.04 6.71
C THR A 233 17.72 2.28 7.59
N GLY A 234 16.56 2.94 7.65
CA GLY A 234 16.29 4.07 8.53
C GLY A 234 14.79 4.35 8.56
N ALA A 235 14.28 4.77 9.71
CA ALA A 235 12.88 5.12 9.87
C ALA A 235 12.71 6.24 10.89
N VAL A 236 11.68 7.07 10.69
CA VAL A 236 11.22 8.06 11.65
C VAL A 236 9.72 8.22 11.58
N TYR A 237 9.09 8.38 12.74
CA TYR A 237 7.74 8.89 12.91
C TYR A 237 7.85 10.35 13.33
N ALA A 238 7.21 11.24 12.63
CA ALA A 238 7.29 12.68 12.85
C ALA A 238 5.90 13.30 12.91
N LEU A 239 5.75 14.30 13.75
CA LEU A 239 4.60 15.19 13.70
C LEU A 239 4.88 16.25 12.63
N VAL A 240 3.90 16.44 11.74
CA VAL A 240 3.87 17.56 10.80
C VAL A 240 2.89 18.60 11.37
N PRO A 241 3.38 19.66 12.00
CA PRO A 241 2.51 20.67 12.57
C PRO A 241 1.84 21.48 11.45
N PRO A 242 0.64 22.03 11.70
CA PRO A 242 -0.01 22.93 10.74
C PRO A 242 0.77 24.23 10.58
N VAL A 243 0.56 24.91 9.47
CA VAL A 243 1.23 26.20 9.18
C VAL A 243 0.93 27.26 10.27
N SER A 244 -0.26 27.22 10.87
CA SER A 244 -0.63 28.09 11.98
C SER A 244 0.29 27.90 13.20
N ALA A 245 0.57 26.65 13.59
CA ALA A 245 1.48 26.35 14.70
C ALA A 245 2.93 26.76 14.36
N LEU A 246 3.39 26.52 13.13
CA LEU A 246 4.72 26.95 12.69
C LEU A 246 4.89 28.47 12.77
N ARG A 247 3.86 29.24 12.41
CA ARG A 247 3.88 30.70 12.52
C ARG A 247 3.98 31.19 13.98
N LEU A 248 3.26 30.50 14.90
CA LEU A 248 3.35 30.79 16.32
C LEU A 248 4.76 30.51 16.86
N LEU A 249 5.30 29.35 16.55
CA LEU A 249 6.65 28.96 16.95
C LEU A 249 7.73 29.95 16.41
N ALA A 250 7.62 30.30 15.13
CA ALA A 250 8.54 31.27 14.51
C ALA A 250 8.46 32.66 15.16
N ALA A 251 7.30 33.03 15.70
CA ALA A 251 7.10 34.29 16.43
C ALA A 251 7.43 34.20 17.93
N GLY A 252 7.96 33.08 18.41
CA GLY A 252 8.22 32.86 19.84
C GLY A 252 6.95 32.84 20.72
N ARG A 253 5.80 32.57 20.13
CA ARG A 253 4.50 32.55 20.83
C ARG A 253 4.17 31.15 21.33
N PRO A 254 3.52 31.00 22.50
CA PRO A 254 3.08 29.70 22.98
C PRO A 254 2.03 29.09 22.09
N LEU A 255 2.05 27.75 21.99
CA LEU A 255 1.02 27.00 21.30
C LEU A 255 -0.26 26.95 22.15
N PRO A 256 -1.46 27.18 21.57
CA PRO A 256 -2.73 27.10 22.28
C PRO A 256 -2.99 25.62 22.69
N ARG A 257 -3.59 25.47 23.88
CA ARG A 257 -3.97 24.13 24.38
C ARG A 257 -5.19 23.56 23.66
#